data_4cbc9956073bde73bf23c6d67e6990ac
#
_entry.id   4cbc9956073bde73bf23c6d67e6990ac
#
_cell.length_a   1.000
_cell.length_b   1.000
_cell.length_c   1.000
_cell.angle_alpha   90.00
_cell.angle_beta   90.00
_cell.angle_gamma   90.00
#
_symmetry.space_group_name_H-M   'P 1'
#
loop_
_entity.id
_entity.type
_entity.pdbx_description
1 polymer ?
#
loop_
_entity_poly.entity_id
_entity_poly.type
_entity_poly.pdbx_seq_one_letter_code
_entity_poly.pdbx_strand_id
1 'polypeptide(L)'
;MILSDKHLFLSASTEMQELIRPLAVHNITYFTYNKNYIDGTRIRLTTHATHLKAFLENEYYRTGNIDAHPELYLNQAALFSTLKNQTLVEWLKNDFQVENGIYIIRKSETYTEFFSFATGPSNPQIVNFYLNNLDYLQKFCDYFKEQGKDLIARAEKQKLIHVYHHD
;
A
#
# COMPACT_ATOMS: atom_id res chain seq x y z
N MET A 1 8.97 -0.46 15.41
CA MET A 1 7.75 -1.18 15.87
C MET A 1 7.87 -2.63 15.48
N ILE A 2 7.59 -3.54 16.40
CA ILE A 2 7.64 -4.99 16.16
C ILE A 2 6.23 -5.57 16.33
N LEU A 3 5.71 -6.22 15.29
CA LEU A 3 4.44 -6.94 15.36
C LEU A 3 4.69 -8.43 15.54
N SER A 4 3.83 -9.09 16.33
CA SER A 4 3.76 -10.54 16.34
C SER A 4 3.41 -11.07 14.95
N ASP A 5 4.00 -12.18 14.54
CA ASP A 5 3.69 -12.84 13.27
C ASP A 5 2.21 -13.25 13.15
N LYS A 6 1.52 -13.33 14.29
CA LYS A 6 0.07 -13.62 14.36
C LYS A 6 -0.79 -12.38 14.18
N HIS A 7 -0.21 -11.18 14.21
CA HIS A 7 -0.98 -9.95 13.99
C HIS A 7 -1.63 -10.00 12.62
N LEU A 8 -2.89 -9.55 12.54
CA LEU A 8 -3.67 -9.65 11.30
C LEU A 8 -2.95 -9.01 10.09
N PHE A 9 -2.26 -7.89 10.29
CA PHE A 9 -1.58 -7.18 9.19
C PHE A 9 -0.47 -8.03 8.56
N LEU A 10 0.11 -8.98 9.29
CA LEU A 10 1.09 -9.92 8.76
C LEU A 10 0.42 -11.23 8.32
N SER A 11 -0.50 -11.77 9.12
CA SER A 11 -1.13 -13.06 8.84
C SER A 11 -2.11 -13.02 7.67
N ALA A 12 -2.63 -11.86 7.30
CA ALA A 12 -3.60 -11.70 6.22
C ALA A 12 -2.98 -11.70 4.81
N SER A 13 -1.66 -11.82 4.68
CA SER A 13 -1.02 -11.73 3.35
C SER A 13 -1.51 -12.79 2.37
N THR A 14 -1.80 -14.00 2.83
CA THR A 14 -2.34 -15.07 1.98
C THR A 14 -3.74 -14.72 1.47
N GLU A 15 -4.60 -14.20 2.33
CA GLU A 15 -5.93 -13.72 1.96
C GLU A 15 -5.84 -12.55 0.97
N MET A 16 -4.89 -11.64 1.20
CA MET A 16 -4.61 -10.53 0.28
C MET A 16 -4.18 -11.03 -1.09
N GLN A 17 -3.32 -12.05 -1.15
CA GLN A 17 -2.88 -12.65 -2.42
C GLN A 17 -4.06 -13.23 -3.20
N GLU A 18 -5.02 -13.85 -2.52
CA GLU A 18 -6.24 -14.35 -3.17
C GLU A 18 -7.09 -13.21 -3.73
N LEU A 19 -7.23 -12.12 -2.98
CA LEU A 19 -8.03 -10.97 -3.41
C LEU A 19 -7.47 -10.29 -4.66
N ILE A 20 -6.15 -10.33 -4.87
CA ILE A 20 -5.52 -9.68 -6.03
C ILE A 20 -5.33 -10.58 -7.24
N ARG A 21 -5.83 -11.82 -7.21
CA ARG A 21 -5.66 -12.76 -8.33
C ARG A 21 -6.04 -12.18 -9.69
N PRO A 22 -7.10 -11.36 -9.83
CA PRO A 22 -7.40 -10.75 -11.13
C PRO A 22 -6.28 -9.90 -11.70
N LEU A 23 -5.37 -9.38 -10.88
CA LEU A 23 -4.24 -8.57 -11.34
C LEU A 23 -3.11 -9.39 -11.98
N ALA A 24 -3.11 -10.72 -11.80
CA ALA A 24 -2.05 -11.59 -12.30
C ALA A 24 -1.92 -11.54 -13.82
N VAL A 25 -3.01 -11.33 -14.55
CA VAL A 25 -2.99 -11.24 -16.02
C VAL A 25 -2.14 -10.05 -16.50
N HIS A 26 -1.92 -9.05 -15.65
CA HIS A 26 -1.09 -7.88 -15.93
C HIS A 26 0.29 -7.98 -15.27
N ASN A 27 0.62 -9.12 -14.65
CA ASN A 27 1.86 -9.32 -13.89
C ASN A 27 2.04 -8.33 -12.73
N ILE A 28 0.95 -7.82 -12.19
CA ILE A 28 0.96 -7.05 -10.95
C ILE A 28 0.95 -8.06 -9.79
N THR A 29 2.05 -8.09 -9.03
CA THR A 29 2.30 -9.12 -8.02
C THR A 29 2.34 -8.58 -6.60
N TYR A 30 2.38 -7.26 -6.45
CA TYR A 30 2.47 -6.57 -5.17
C TYR A 30 1.27 -5.63 -5.06
N PHE A 31 0.61 -5.71 -3.92
CA PHE A 31 -0.53 -4.82 -3.62
C PHE A 31 -0.57 -4.53 -2.14
N THR A 32 -0.80 -3.28 -1.79
CA THR A 32 -1.05 -2.87 -0.41
C THR A 32 -2.28 -1.98 -0.33
N TYR A 33 -2.95 -2.06 0.80
CA TYR A 33 -4.03 -1.15 1.17
C TYR A 33 -3.71 -0.55 2.54
N ASN A 34 -3.49 0.74 2.57
CA ASN A 34 -3.25 1.49 3.80
C ASN A 34 -4.38 2.49 3.99
N LYS A 35 -4.98 2.50 5.17
CA LYS A 35 -6.02 3.47 5.53
C LYS A 35 -5.53 4.24 6.75
N ASN A 36 -5.33 5.53 6.55
CA ASN A 36 -4.74 6.42 7.54
C ASN A 36 -5.81 7.37 8.05
N TYR A 37 -6.17 7.22 9.32
CA TYR A 37 -7.18 8.05 9.96
C TYR A 37 -6.57 9.35 10.48
N ILE A 38 -7.37 10.41 10.57
CA ILE A 38 -6.92 11.72 11.07
C ILE A 38 -6.51 11.67 12.55
N ASP A 39 -7.01 10.68 13.31
CA ASP A 39 -6.65 10.48 14.72
C ASP A 39 -5.29 9.81 14.92
N GLY A 40 -4.58 9.50 13.83
CA GLY A 40 -3.27 8.86 13.87
C GLY A 40 -3.31 7.34 13.79
N THR A 41 -4.49 6.71 13.83
CA THR A 41 -4.59 5.26 13.68
C THR A 41 -4.45 4.83 12.22
N ARG A 42 -4.00 3.59 12.01
CA ARG A 42 -3.65 3.07 10.68
C ARG A 42 -4.10 1.63 10.52
N ILE A 43 -4.55 1.31 9.30
CA ILE A 43 -4.69 -0.05 8.81
C ILE A 43 -3.64 -0.27 7.73
N ARG A 44 -2.98 -1.43 7.76
CA ARG A 44 -2.01 -1.84 6.74
C ARG A 44 -2.28 -3.27 6.34
N LEU A 45 -2.70 -3.47 5.10
CA LEU A 45 -2.92 -4.81 4.52
C LEU A 45 -2.00 -4.97 3.32
N THR A 46 -1.33 -6.10 3.22
CA THR A 46 -0.30 -6.33 2.20
C THR A 46 -0.32 -7.76 1.68
N THR A 47 0.05 -7.93 0.42
CA THR A 47 0.34 -9.24 -0.16
C THR A 47 1.68 -9.81 0.30
N HIS A 48 2.54 -8.99 0.92
CA HIS A 48 3.94 -9.34 1.24
C HIS A 48 4.25 -9.03 2.71
N ALA A 49 3.92 -9.95 3.59
CA ALA A 49 4.10 -9.79 5.05
C ALA A 49 5.56 -9.47 5.43
N THR A 50 6.52 -10.11 4.77
CA THR A 50 7.96 -9.89 5.05
C THR A 50 8.35 -8.42 4.80
N HIS A 51 7.81 -7.81 3.73
CA HIS A 51 8.07 -6.40 3.43
C HIS A 51 7.47 -5.48 4.50
N LEU A 52 6.24 -5.75 4.92
CA LEU A 52 5.59 -4.95 5.97
C LEU A 52 6.33 -5.08 7.30
N LYS A 53 6.73 -6.29 7.65
CA LYS A 53 7.49 -6.54 8.88
C LYS A 53 8.78 -5.72 8.89
N ALA A 54 9.57 -5.79 7.81
CA ALA A 54 10.81 -5.03 7.67
C ALA A 54 10.55 -3.51 7.66
N PHE A 55 9.49 -3.05 7.02
CA PHE A 55 9.08 -1.65 7.00
C PHE A 55 8.82 -1.12 8.42
N LEU A 56 8.13 -1.89 9.25
CA LEU A 56 7.82 -1.50 10.63
C LEU A 56 9.05 -1.58 11.52
N GLU A 57 9.87 -2.62 11.38
CA GLU A 57 11.11 -2.80 12.16
C GLU A 57 12.13 -1.70 11.86
N ASN A 58 12.24 -1.27 10.61
CA ASN A 58 13.15 -0.19 10.18
C ASN A 58 12.53 1.20 10.33
N GLU A 59 11.32 1.29 10.85
CA GLU A 59 10.60 2.54 11.13
C GLU A 59 10.41 3.46 9.91
N TYR A 60 10.38 2.90 8.70
CA TYR A 60 10.11 3.67 7.48
C TYR A 60 8.74 4.37 7.49
N TYR A 61 7.81 3.88 8.32
CA TYR A 61 6.50 4.51 8.49
C TYR A 61 6.58 5.92 9.06
N ARG A 62 7.72 6.30 9.65
CA ARG A 62 7.87 7.61 10.28
C ARG A 62 8.20 8.72 9.30
N THR A 63 9.06 8.44 8.33
CA THR A 63 9.56 9.48 7.42
C THR A 63 9.76 9.01 5.99
N GLY A 64 9.86 7.71 5.77
CA GLY A 64 10.32 7.13 4.51
C GLY A 64 9.25 6.82 3.50
N ASN A 65 7.97 7.11 3.79
CA ASN A 65 6.90 6.66 2.93
C ASN A 65 5.85 7.74 2.68
N ILE A 66 5.08 7.56 1.59
CA ILE A 66 4.09 8.52 1.11
C ILE A 66 2.99 8.81 2.15
N ASP A 67 2.59 7.81 2.92
CA ASP A 67 1.48 7.95 3.86
C ASP A 67 1.87 8.49 5.24
N ALA A 68 3.13 8.88 5.42
CA ALA A 68 3.57 9.55 6.65
C ALA A 68 2.86 10.90 6.84
N HIS A 69 2.54 11.57 5.73
CA HIS A 69 1.88 12.88 5.73
C HIS A 69 0.66 12.86 4.81
N PRO A 70 -0.41 12.14 5.19
CA PRO A 70 -1.60 12.00 4.34
C PRO A 70 -2.30 13.31 4.02
N GLU A 71 -2.10 14.34 4.84
CA GLU A 71 -2.67 15.68 4.64
C GLU A 71 -2.15 16.39 3.38
N LEU A 72 -1.00 15.95 2.86
CA LEU A 72 -0.40 16.54 1.66
C LEU A 72 -1.04 16.05 0.36
N TYR A 73 -1.92 15.06 0.43
CA TYR A 73 -2.45 14.42 -0.78
C TYR A 73 -3.94 14.67 -0.92
N LEU A 74 -4.38 14.72 -2.17
CA LEU A 74 -5.79 14.76 -2.59
C LEU A 74 -6.12 13.44 -3.30
N ASN A 75 -7.34 13.34 -3.85
CA ASN A 75 -7.69 12.24 -4.74
C ASN A 75 -6.78 12.30 -5.98
N GLN A 76 -5.91 11.33 -6.15
CA GLN A 76 -4.91 11.35 -7.22
C GLN A 76 -4.31 9.98 -7.48
N ALA A 77 -3.61 9.86 -8.61
CA ALA A 77 -2.70 8.76 -8.90
C ALA A 77 -1.26 9.30 -8.85
N ALA A 78 -0.32 8.50 -8.34
CA ALA A 78 1.08 8.90 -8.26
C ALA A 78 1.98 7.71 -8.56
N LEU A 79 2.79 7.80 -9.62
CA LEU A 79 3.80 6.78 -9.91
C LEU A 79 4.88 6.80 -8.83
N PHE A 80 5.43 5.64 -8.50
CA PHE A 80 6.55 5.54 -7.54
C PHE A 80 7.71 6.46 -7.95
N SER A 81 8.02 6.51 -9.24
CA SER A 81 9.13 7.32 -9.77
C SER A 81 8.94 8.82 -9.62
N THR A 82 7.71 9.28 -9.39
CA THR A 82 7.39 10.71 -9.28
C THR A 82 7.32 11.20 -7.84
N LEU A 83 7.45 10.30 -6.86
CA LEU A 83 7.40 10.69 -5.45
C LEU A 83 8.63 11.51 -5.07
N LYS A 84 8.42 12.57 -4.32
CA LYS A 84 9.50 13.45 -3.88
C LYS A 84 10.49 12.70 -2.97
N ASN A 85 9.98 11.88 -2.06
CA ASN A 85 10.82 11.05 -1.21
C ASN A 85 10.94 9.65 -1.83
N GLN A 86 12.14 9.28 -2.28
CA GLN A 86 12.42 8.02 -2.93
C GLN A 86 12.97 6.94 -1.97
N THR A 87 13.08 7.24 -0.68
CA THR A 87 13.69 6.33 0.29
C THR A 87 13.04 4.95 0.30
N LEU A 88 11.72 4.91 0.44
CA LEU A 88 10.98 3.65 0.45
C LEU A 88 11.00 2.96 -0.91
N VAL A 89 10.86 3.73 -1.99
CA VAL A 89 10.86 3.20 -3.36
C VAL A 89 12.18 2.50 -3.66
N GLU A 90 13.30 3.12 -3.32
CA GLU A 90 14.63 2.53 -3.51
C GLU A 90 14.85 1.31 -2.63
N TRP A 91 14.38 1.35 -1.39
CA TRP A 91 14.48 0.21 -0.48
C TRP A 91 13.69 -1.00 -0.99
N LEU A 92 12.46 -0.81 -1.44
CA LEU A 92 11.65 -1.88 -2.02
C LEU A 92 12.31 -2.48 -3.27
N LYS A 93 12.85 -1.62 -4.11
CA LYS A 93 13.56 -2.03 -5.33
C LYS A 93 14.81 -2.84 -5.01
N ASN A 94 15.67 -2.34 -4.13
CA ASN A 94 16.99 -2.93 -3.88
C ASN A 94 16.91 -4.18 -3.02
N ASP A 95 16.05 -4.19 -2.00
CA ASP A 95 16.01 -5.28 -1.03
C ASP A 95 14.97 -6.35 -1.38
N PHE A 96 13.91 -6.00 -2.12
CA PHE A 96 12.80 -6.92 -2.39
C PHE A 96 12.44 -7.05 -3.87
N GLN A 97 13.13 -6.34 -4.76
CA GLN A 97 12.84 -6.33 -6.21
C GLN A 97 11.39 -5.95 -6.53
N VAL A 98 10.81 -5.07 -5.71
CA VAL A 98 9.48 -4.48 -5.95
C VAL A 98 9.68 -3.10 -6.55
N GLU A 99 9.21 -2.89 -7.76
CA GLU A 99 9.37 -1.63 -8.47
C GLU A 99 8.26 -1.43 -9.51
N ASN A 100 8.37 -0.34 -10.27
CA ASN A 100 7.39 0.00 -11.31
C ASN A 100 5.98 0.09 -10.74
N GLY A 101 5.84 0.85 -9.66
CA GLY A 101 4.59 0.95 -8.93
C GLY A 101 3.83 2.25 -9.15
N ILE A 102 2.57 2.19 -8.74
CA ILE A 102 1.66 3.34 -8.73
C ILE A 102 0.82 3.31 -7.45
N TYR A 103 0.56 4.50 -6.91
CA TYR A 103 -0.44 4.69 -5.86
C TYR A 103 -1.73 5.24 -6.45
N ILE A 104 -2.85 4.71 -5.98
CA ILE A 104 -4.16 5.36 -6.11
C ILE A 104 -4.52 5.87 -4.73
N ILE A 105 -4.78 7.16 -4.63
CA ILE A 105 -5.02 7.83 -3.34
C ILE A 105 -6.45 8.36 -3.33
N ARG A 106 -7.18 8.03 -2.27
CA ARG A 106 -8.56 8.46 -2.07
C ARG A 106 -8.69 9.12 -0.71
N LYS A 107 -9.10 10.36 -0.68
CA LYS A 107 -9.23 11.14 0.54
C LYS A 107 -10.70 11.33 0.91
N SER A 108 -10.99 11.14 2.20
CA SER A 108 -12.26 11.47 2.82
C SER A 108 -12.01 12.43 3.98
N GLU A 109 -13.08 12.88 4.66
CA GLU A 109 -12.95 13.84 5.77
C GLU A 109 -12.20 13.26 6.97
N THR A 110 -12.31 11.94 7.20
CA THR A 110 -11.76 11.29 8.42
C THR A 110 -10.61 10.35 8.14
N TYR A 111 -10.32 10.04 6.88
CA TYR A 111 -9.23 9.13 6.51
C TYR A 111 -8.72 9.39 5.10
N THR A 112 -7.54 8.86 4.81
CA THR A 112 -6.98 8.78 3.46
C THR A 112 -6.62 7.32 3.18
N GLU A 113 -7.04 6.83 2.00
CA GLU A 113 -6.71 5.47 1.55
C GLU A 113 -5.60 5.54 0.52
N PHE A 114 -4.62 4.64 0.67
CA PHE A 114 -3.51 4.47 -0.27
C PHE A 114 -3.54 3.04 -0.79
N PHE A 115 -3.85 2.88 -2.07
CA PHE A 115 -3.77 1.59 -2.77
C PHE A 115 -2.49 1.61 -3.57
N SER A 116 -1.57 0.66 -3.34
CA SER A 116 -0.36 0.57 -4.14
C SER A 116 -0.34 -0.70 -4.97
N PHE A 117 0.08 -0.57 -6.22
CA PHE A 117 0.24 -1.65 -7.18
C PHE A 117 1.68 -1.63 -7.64
N ALA A 118 2.32 -2.79 -7.71
CA ALA A 118 3.69 -2.87 -8.20
C ALA A 118 4.00 -4.24 -8.78
N THR A 119 5.16 -4.35 -9.40
CA THR A 119 5.64 -5.54 -10.04
C THR A 119 7.16 -5.66 -9.81
N GLY A 120 7.83 -6.55 -10.55
CA GLY A 120 9.27 -6.72 -10.48
C GLY A 120 10.02 -5.96 -11.57
N PRO A 121 11.38 -6.06 -11.57
CA PRO A 121 12.24 -5.29 -12.48
C PRO A 121 12.10 -5.66 -13.95
N SER A 122 11.57 -6.85 -14.25
CA SER A 122 11.42 -7.33 -15.62
C SER A 122 10.21 -6.75 -16.36
N ASN A 123 9.41 -5.89 -15.70
CA ASN A 123 8.16 -5.38 -16.24
C ASN A 123 8.07 -3.84 -16.20
N PRO A 124 9.06 -3.10 -16.77
CA PRO A 124 9.01 -1.64 -16.73
C PRO A 124 7.88 -1.05 -17.58
N GLN A 125 7.41 -1.76 -18.59
CA GLN A 125 6.32 -1.32 -19.49
C GLN A 125 4.96 -1.27 -18.76
N ILE A 126 4.84 -1.83 -17.56
CA ILE A 126 3.59 -1.77 -16.78
C ILE A 126 3.17 -0.32 -16.48
N VAL A 127 4.14 0.60 -16.45
CA VAL A 127 3.86 2.02 -16.21
C VAL A 127 2.94 2.58 -17.29
N ASN A 128 3.16 2.22 -18.55
CA ASN A 128 2.26 2.61 -19.64
C ASN A 128 0.86 2.01 -19.45
N PHE A 129 0.79 0.76 -19.00
CA PHE A 129 -0.49 0.14 -18.68
C PHE A 129 -1.23 0.93 -17.60
N TYR A 130 -0.56 1.32 -16.53
CA TYR A 130 -1.19 2.11 -15.46
C TYR A 130 -1.76 3.42 -16.01
N LEU A 131 -0.97 4.16 -16.77
CA LEU A 131 -1.37 5.48 -17.27
C LEU A 131 -2.52 5.40 -18.28
N ASN A 132 -2.59 4.32 -19.05
CA ASN A 132 -3.65 4.10 -20.02
C ASN A 132 -4.88 3.42 -19.44
N ASN A 133 -4.81 2.92 -18.21
CA ASN A 133 -5.88 2.13 -17.57
C ASN A 133 -6.18 2.57 -16.14
N LEU A 134 -6.12 3.87 -15.87
CA LEU A 134 -6.45 4.41 -14.54
C LEU A 134 -7.86 4.02 -14.10
N ASP A 135 -8.82 3.97 -15.03
CA ASP A 135 -10.19 3.53 -14.74
C ASP A 135 -10.23 2.08 -14.25
N TYR A 136 -9.42 1.21 -14.86
CA TYR A 136 -9.30 -0.18 -14.44
C TYR A 136 -8.76 -0.27 -13.00
N LEU A 137 -7.72 0.51 -12.68
CA LEU A 137 -7.16 0.53 -11.33
C LEU A 137 -8.17 1.04 -10.31
N GLN A 138 -8.93 2.08 -10.65
CA GLN A 138 -9.98 2.60 -9.79
C GLN A 138 -11.08 1.55 -9.56
N LYS A 139 -11.50 0.87 -10.60
CA LYS A 139 -12.49 -0.23 -10.48
C LYS A 139 -11.95 -1.38 -9.63
N PHE A 140 -10.66 -1.68 -9.75
CA PHE A 140 -10.04 -2.70 -8.90
C PHE A 140 -10.04 -2.28 -7.43
N CYS A 141 -9.80 -1.01 -7.13
CA CYS A 141 -9.89 -0.51 -5.75
C CYS A 141 -11.31 -0.74 -5.18
N ASP A 142 -12.34 -0.48 -5.96
CA ASP A 142 -13.73 -0.73 -5.55
C ASP A 142 -14.00 -2.23 -5.37
N TYR A 143 -13.53 -3.04 -6.31
CA TYR A 143 -13.61 -4.50 -6.24
C TYR A 143 -12.94 -5.01 -4.96
N PHE A 144 -11.73 -4.55 -4.67
CA PHE A 144 -10.99 -4.93 -3.46
C PHE A 144 -11.77 -4.58 -2.19
N LYS A 145 -12.34 -3.37 -2.13
CA LYS A 145 -13.10 -2.94 -0.95
C LYS A 145 -14.37 -3.77 -0.76
N GLU A 146 -15.01 -4.19 -1.83
CA GLU A 146 -16.21 -5.04 -1.76
C GLU A 146 -15.85 -6.48 -1.40
N GLN A 147 -14.91 -7.09 -2.12
CA GLN A 147 -14.52 -8.48 -1.89
C GLN A 147 -13.75 -8.65 -0.57
N GLY A 148 -13.00 -7.63 -0.17
CA GLY A 148 -12.20 -7.63 1.06
C GLY A 148 -12.90 -7.00 2.26
N LYS A 149 -14.18 -6.71 2.19
CA LYS A 149 -14.89 -5.96 3.25
C LYS A 149 -14.81 -6.64 4.62
N ASP A 150 -14.86 -7.96 4.67
CA ASP A 150 -14.74 -8.69 5.95
C ASP A 150 -13.31 -8.62 6.50
N LEU A 151 -12.30 -8.68 5.64
CA LEU A 151 -10.91 -8.50 6.03
C LEU A 151 -10.68 -7.08 6.56
N ILE A 152 -11.17 -6.07 5.84
CA ILE A 152 -11.06 -4.68 6.26
C ILE A 152 -11.76 -4.46 7.61
N ALA A 153 -12.94 -5.04 7.81
CA ALA A 153 -13.67 -4.95 9.09
C ALA A 153 -12.88 -5.57 10.24
N ARG A 154 -12.20 -6.69 10.01
CA ARG A 154 -11.32 -7.30 11.03
C ARG A 154 -10.10 -6.42 11.30
N ALA A 155 -9.52 -5.81 10.26
CA ALA A 155 -8.39 -4.89 10.39
C ALA A 155 -8.76 -3.63 11.18
N GLU A 156 -9.99 -3.11 11.02
CA GLU A 156 -10.50 -1.96 11.78
C GLU A 156 -10.44 -2.19 13.30
N LYS A 157 -10.50 -3.44 13.74
CA LYS A 157 -10.44 -3.80 15.16
C LYS A 157 -8.99 -3.88 15.68
N GLN A 158 -7.99 -3.82 14.80
CA GLN A 158 -6.57 -3.96 15.14
C GLN A 158 -5.73 -2.81 14.61
N LYS A 159 -6.30 -1.62 14.52
CA LYS A 159 -5.59 -0.43 14.04
C LYS A 159 -4.34 -0.16 14.87
N LEU A 160 -3.28 0.25 14.18
CA LEU A 160 -2.03 0.66 14.81
C LEU A 160 -2.00 2.18 14.97
N ILE A 161 -1.33 2.65 16.02
CA ILE A 161 -1.05 4.06 16.21
C ILE A 161 0.41 4.29 15.79
N HIS A 162 0.62 5.14 14.78
CA HIS A 162 1.95 5.54 14.36
C HIS A 162 2.25 6.95 14.87
N VAL A 163 3.41 7.13 15.49
CA VAL A 163 3.92 8.45 15.86
C VAL A 163 4.86 8.90 14.75
N TYR A 164 4.45 9.94 14.02
CA TYR A 164 5.27 10.54 12.98
C TYR A 164 6.06 11.71 13.56
N HIS A 165 7.29 11.87 13.10
CA HIS A 165 8.06 13.06 13.41
C HIS A 165 7.74 14.13 12.39
N HIS A 166 7.18 15.23 12.87
CA HIS A 166 6.93 16.42 12.06
C HIS A 166 8.17 17.33 12.21
N ASP A 167 9.08 17.23 11.25
CA ASP A 167 10.23 18.12 11.17
C ASP A 167 9.92 19.31 10.25
#